data_dc08b4449359997dcdf13e20eb8faa71
#
_entry.id   dc08b4449359997dcdf13e20eb8faa71
#
_cell.length_a   1.000
_cell.length_b   1.000
_cell.length_c   1.000
_cell.angle_alpha   90.00
_cell.angle_beta   90.00
_cell.angle_gamma   90.00
#
_symmetry.space_group_name_H-M   'P 1'
#
loop_
_entity.id
_entity.type
_entity.pdbx_description
1 polymer ?
#
loop_
_entity_poly.entity_id
_entity_poly.type
_entity_poly.pdbx_seq_one_letter_code
_entity_poly.pdbx_strand_id
1 'polypeptide(L)'
;MADAAIHGHEHEDNRGFFTRWFMSTNHKDIGILYLFVSGFVGFISVAFTVFMRIELMEPGVQHMCLEGARLFADSASACTPNGHLWNVLITYHGVLMMFFVVIPALFGGFGNYFMPLQIGAPDMAFPRMNNLSFWMFVAGASLGAKADLDEGEAFGGEDAAGA
;
A
#
# COMPACT_ATOMS: atom_id res chain seq x y z
N MET A 1 -52.30 8.48 -18.40
CA MET A 1 -51.24 7.66 -19.00
C MET A 1 -49.88 8.26 -18.69
N ALA A 2 -49.46 8.26 -17.42
CA ALA A 2 -48.17 8.83 -17.03
C ALA A 2 -47.68 8.32 -15.66
N ASP A 3 -47.99 7.06 -15.28
CA ASP A 3 -47.57 6.51 -13.97
C ASP A 3 -46.80 5.19 -14.06
N ALA A 4 -46.00 4.99 -15.09
CA ALA A 4 -45.31 3.72 -15.31
C ALA A 4 -43.75 3.83 -15.40
N ALA A 5 -43.15 4.82 -14.77
CA ALA A 5 -41.67 5.00 -14.99
C ALA A 5 -40.86 5.33 -13.73
N ILE A 6 -41.31 5.03 -12.53
CA ILE A 6 -40.45 5.20 -11.33
C ILE A 6 -40.55 3.94 -10.44
N HIS A 7 -40.26 2.80 -10.99
CA HIS A 7 -39.72 1.68 -10.21
C HIS A 7 -38.26 1.50 -10.61
N GLY A 8 -37.40 2.37 -10.07
CA GLY A 8 -36.02 2.04 -9.92
C GLY A 8 -35.93 0.79 -9.07
N HIS A 9 -35.64 -0.34 -9.69
CA HIS A 9 -35.20 -1.53 -8.98
C HIS A 9 -33.99 -1.19 -8.16
N GLU A 10 -34.17 -0.82 -6.90
CA GLU A 10 -33.17 -1.03 -5.88
C GLU A 10 -33.01 -2.56 -5.77
N HIS A 11 -32.12 -3.11 -6.56
CA HIS A 11 -31.55 -4.42 -6.31
C HIS A 11 -30.89 -4.33 -4.94
N GLU A 12 -31.59 -4.75 -3.90
CA GLU A 12 -30.95 -5.12 -2.64
C GLU A 12 -29.90 -6.16 -2.98
N ASP A 13 -28.64 -5.73 -2.91
CA ASP A 13 -27.47 -6.58 -3.17
C ASP A 13 -27.32 -7.56 -2.01
N ASN A 14 -28.13 -8.63 -2.04
CA ASN A 14 -28.14 -9.71 -1.05
C ASN A 14 -26.93 -10.64 -1.21
N ARG A 15 -25.85 -10.12 -1.85
CA ARG A 15 -24.57 -10.82 -2.01
C ARG A 15 -23.82 -10.77 -0.69
N GLY A 16 -23.31 -11.90 -0.23
CA GLY A 16 -22.49 -11.99 0.96
C GLY A 16 -21.30 -11.00 0.90
N PHE A 17 -20.88 -10.48 2.05
CA PHE A 17 -19.82 -9.47 2.19
C PHE A 17 -18.59 -9.77 1.33
N PHE A 18 -18.09 -11.02 1.37
CA PHE A 18 -16.92 -11.44 0.58
C PHE A 18 -17.15 -11.36 -0.92
N THR A 19 -18.31 -11.82 -1.42
CA THR A 19 -18.62 -11.78 -2.84
C THR A 19 -18.78 -10.35 -3.33
N ARG A 20 -19.31 -9.47 -2.50
CA ARG A 20 -19.46 -8.06 -2.82
C ARG A 20 -18.10 -7.37 -2.98
N TRP A 21 -17.14 -7.59 -2.07
CA TRP A 21 -15.87 -6.88 -2.09
C TRP A 21 -14.83 -7.51 -3.01
N PHE A 22 -14.80 -8.85 -3.14
CA PHE A 22 -13.82 -9.54 -3.98
C PHE A 22 -14.22 -9.65 -5.45
N MET A 23 -15.52 -9.73 -5.75
CA MET A 23 -16.03 -9.86 -7.11
C MET A 23 -16.89 -8.68 -7.54
N SER A 24 -16.67 -7.51 -6.96
CA SER A 24 -17.42 -6.31 -7.34
C SER A 24 -17.11 -5.91 -8.78
N THR A 25 -18.15 -5.70 -9.55
CA THR A 25 -18.07 -5.09 -10.88
C THR A 25 -18.43 -3.60 -10.84
N ASN A 26 -18.81 -3.09 -9.67
CA ASN A 26 -19.20 -1.70 -9.49
C ASN A 26 -17.95 -0.82 -9.38
N HIS A 27 -17.82 0.18 -10.26
CA HIS A 27 -16.69 1.10 -10.29
C HIS A 27 -16.47 1.88 -8.98
N LYS A 28 -17.56 2.15 -8.24
CA LYS A 28 -17.50 2.85 -6.95
C LYS A 28 -16.82 2.00 -5.87
N ASP A 29 -17.19 0.72 -5.78
CA ASP A 29 -16.64 -0.20 -4.80
C ASP A 29 -15.15 -0.44 -5.06
N ILE A 30 -14.76 -0.57 -6.34
CA ILE A 30 -13.35 -0.73 -6.74
C ILE A 30 -12.56 0.53 -6.43
N GLY A 31 -13.11 1.72 -6.70
CA GLY A 31 -12.48 3.00 -6.33
C GLY A 31 -12.23 3.12 -4.84
N ILE A 32 -13.20 2.71 -4.00
CA ILE A 32 -13.05 2.70 -2.53
C ILE A 32 -11.97 1.70 -2.10
N LEU A 33 -11.89 0.51 -2.72
CA LEU A 33 -10.84 -0.47 -2.44
C LEU A 33 -9.45 0.08 -2.72
N TYR A 34 -9.25 0.78 -3.85
CA TYR A 34 -8.00 1.44 -4.16
C TYR A 34 -7.62 2.50 -3.11
N LEU A 35 -8.57 3.34 -2.70
CA LEU A 35 -8.35 4.35 -1.66
C LEU A 35 -7.99 3.72 -0.32
N PHE A 36 -8.67 2.64 0.05
CA PHE A 36 -8.40 1.95 1.31
C PHE A 36 -7.00 1.33 1.32
N VAL A 37 -6.62 0.61 0.26
CA VAL A 37 -5.29 -0.01 0.15
C VAL A 37 -4.21 1.06 0.08
N SER A 38 -4.40 2.12 -0.71
CA SER A 38 -3.44 3.24 -0.78
C SER A 38 -3.26 3.92 0.58
N GLY A 39 -4.35 4.15 1.32
CA GLY A 39 -4.29 4.71 2.66
C GLY A 39 -3.53 3.81 3.64
N PHE A 40 -3.76 2.50 3.58
CA PHE A 40 -3.06 1.53 4.42
C PHE A 40 -1.56 1.49 4.12
N VAL A 41 -1.17 1.42 2.84
CA VAL A 41 0.24 1.48 2.42
C VAL A 41 0.86 2.83 2.79
N GLY A 42 0.10 3.93 2.67
CA GLY A 42 0.52 5.26 3.10
C GLY A 42 0.84 5.29 4.59
N PHE A 43 0.04 4.66 5.42
CA PHE A 43 0.30 4.56 6.86
C PHE A 43 1.61 3.81 7.16
N ILE A 44 1.89 2.70 6.46
CA ILE A 44 3.16 1.97 6.58
C ILE A 44 4.34 2.86 6.14
N SER A 45 4.21 3.57 5.04
CA SER A 45 5.24 4.47 4.54
C SER A 45 5.53 5.64 5.50
N VAL A 46 4.51 6.19 6.14
CA VAL A 46 4.67 7.20 7.19
C VAL A 46 5.39 6.62 8.41
N ALA A 47 5.13 5.37 8.79
CA ALA A 47 5.84 4.71 9.88
C ALA A 47 7.35 4.62 9.61
N PHE A 48 7.78 4.37 8.35
CA PHE A 48 9.21 4.43 7.98
C PHE A 48 9.79 5.84 8.17
N THR A 49 9.06 6.87 7.81
CA THR A 49 9.48 8.26 8.04
C THR A 49 9.66 8.56 9.52
N VAL A 50 8.71 8.13 10.34
CA VAL A 50 8.79 8.32 11.80
C VAL A 50 10.03 7.60 12.35
N PHE A 51 10.30 6.37 11.92
CA PHE A 51 11.49 5.63 12.33
C PHE A 51 12.79 6.33 11.93
N MET A 52 12.89 6.82 10.68
CA MET A 52 14.05 7.63 10.25
C MET A 52 14.21 8.92 11.06
N ARG A 53 13.09 9.56 11.46
CA ARG A 53 13.11 10.76 12.29
C ARG A 53 13.59 10.48 13.71
N ILE A 54 13.22 9.36 14.29
CA ILE A 54 13.69 8.93 15.61
C ILE A 54 15.22 8.74 15.58
N GLU A 55 15.74 8.08 14.54
CA GLU A 55 17.19 7.92 14.35
C GLU A 55 17.94 9.25 14.29
N LEU A 56 17.36 10.26 13.68
CA LEU A 56 17.98 11.59 13.50
C LEU A 56 17.79 12.54 14.70
N MET A 57 17.14 12.09 15.78
CA MET A 57 16.92 12.97 16.96
C MET A 57 18.19 13.26 17.74
N GLU A 58 19.13 12.32 17.78
CA GLU A 58 20.40 12.44 18.50
C GLU A 58 21.59 12.21 17.54
N PRO A 59 22.76 12.81 17.82
CA PRO A 59 23.94 12.61 17.00
C PRO A 59 24.50 11.19 17.24
N GLY A 60 24.71 10.44 16.17
CA GLY A 60 25.18 9.07 16.19
C GLY A 60 24.13 8.08 15.68
N VAL A 61 24.47 6.80 15.66
CA VAL A 61 23.56 5.72 15.25
C VAL A 61 23.10 4.98 16.49
N GLN A 62 21.77 4.94 16.71
CA GLN A 62 21.21 4.38 17.94
C GLN A 62 20.28 3.21 17.68
N HIS A 63 19.47 3.29 16.63
CA HIS A 63 18.41 2.33 16.33
C HIS A 63 18.72 1.49 15.10
N MET A 64 19.51 2.01 14.14
CA MET A 64 19.86 1.33 12.89
C MET A 64 21.21 0.63 12.99
N CYS A 65 21.25 -0.46 13.75
CA CYS A 65 22.45 -1.24 13.98
C CYS A 65 22.52 -2.44 13.02
N LEU A 66 23.73 -2.95 12.71
CA LEU A 66 23.94 -4.18 11.94
C LEU A 66 23.29 -5.41 12.60
N GLU A 67 23.16 -5.38 13.92
CA GLU A 67 22.50 -6.44 14.70
C GLU A 67 20.95 -6.40 14.62
N GLY A 68 20.38 -5.51 13.80
CA GLY A 68 18.95 -5.32 13.61
C GLY A 68 18.44 -3.96 14.07
N ALA A 69 17.24 -3.60 13.59
CA ALA A 69 16.57 -2.36 14.00
C ALA A 69 16.10 -2.46 15.46
N ARG A 70 16.54 -1.55 16.32
CA ARG A 70 16.17 -1.48 17.73
C ARG A 70 15.19 -0.31 17.93
N LEU A 71 13.99 -0.59 18.38
CA LEU A 71 13.00 0.45 18.72
C LEU A 71 13.32 1.17 20.03
N PHE A 72 14.02 0.49 20.95
CA PHE A 72 14.44 1.06 22.22
C PHE A 72 15.96 0.91 22.33
N ALA A 73 16.67 2.04 22.31
CA ALA A 73 18.11 2.06 22.48
C ALA A 73 18.48 1.69 23.92
N ASP A 74 19.14 0.55 24.08
CA ASP A 74 19.81 0.22 25.33
C ASP A 74 21.21 0.82 25.24
N SER A 75 21.47 1.85 26.04
CA SER A 75 22.69 2.68 25.98
C SER A 75 23.99 1.92 26.31
N ALA A 76 23.90 0.63 26.61
CA ALA A 76 25.03 -0.20 27.03
C ALA A 76 25.67 -1.05 25.90
N SER A 77 25.07 -1.15 24.73
CA SER A 77 25.59 -1.96 23.62
C SER A 77 26.06 -1.08 22.46
N ALA A 78 27.32 -1.27 22.05
CA ALA A 78 27.87 -0.63 20.85
C ALA A 78 27.01 -0.93 19.64
N CYS A 79 26.50 0.11 18.98
CA CYS A 79 25.72 0.02 17.75
C CYS A 79 26.66 0.26 16.57
N THR A 80 26.86 -0.75 15.73
CA THR A 80 27.57 -0.59 14.46
C THR A 80 26.62 -0.02 13.42
N PRO A 81 26.94 1.10 12.75
CA PRO A 81 26.05 1.75 11.79
C PRO A 81 25.68 0.83 10.63
N ASN A 82 24.38 0.66 10.38
CA ASN A 82 23.86 -0.04 9.20
C ASN A 82 23.39 0.94 8.12
N GLY A 83 24.34 1.38 7.27
CA GLY A 83 24.04 2.27 6.15
C GLY A 83 23.13 1.63 5.09
N HIS A 84 23.14 0.31 4.96
CA HIS A 84 22.26 -0.40 4.05
C HIS A 84 20.79 -0.27 4.48
N LEU A 85 20.48 -0.52 5.74
CA LEU A 85 19.13 -0.36 6.28
C LEU A 85 18.60 1.07 6.10
N TRP A 86 19.45 2.07 6.30
CA TRP A 86 19.12 3.47 6.04
C TRP A 86 18.71 3.72 4.58
N ASN A 87 19.50 3.23 3.63
CA ASN A 87 19.23 3.37 2.20
C ASN A 87 17.95 2.65 1.79
N VAL A 88 17.71 1.46 2.32
CA VAL A 88 16.49 0.69 2.10
C VAL A 88 15.28 1.47 2.58
N LEU A 89 15.29 2.01 3.80
CA LEU A 89 14.15 2.77 4.34
C LEU A 89 13.83 4.03 3.53
N ILE A 90 14.84 4.79 3.09
CA ILE A 90 14.64 5.97 2.24
C ILE A 90 14.03 5.57 0.90
N THR A 91 14.60 4.57 0.24
CA THR A 91 14.15 4.11 -1.07
C THR A 91 12.72 3.58 -1.00
N TYR A 92 12.42 2.73 -0.01
CA TYR A 92 11.07 2.20 0.20
C TYR A 92 10.05 3.28 0.51
N HIS A 93 10.40 4.22 1.38
CA HIS A 93 9.52 5.35 1.65
C HIS A 93 9.16 6.08 0.35
N GLY A 94 10.15 6.41 -0.49
CA GLY A 94 9.93 7.11 -1.75
C GLY A 94 9.09 6.30 -2.75
N VAL A 95 9.44 5.03 -2.96
CA VAL A 95 8.72 4.14 -3.89
C VAL A 95 7.28 3.89 -3.42
N LEU A 96 7.06 3.58 -2.13
CA LEU A 96 5.73 3.34 -1.59
C LEU A 96 4.85 4.59 -1.73
N MET A 97 5.36 5.77 -1.40
CA MET A 97 4.57 7.00 -1.48
C MET A 97 4.17 7.35 -2.91
N MET A 98 5.08 7.23 -3.88
CA MET A 98 4.78 7.59 -5.27
C MET A 98 3.97 6.51 -5.98
N PHE A 99 4.42 5.27 -5.98
CA PHE A 99 3.85 4.21 -6.81
C PHE A 99 2.69 3.47 -6.15
N PHE A 100 2.65 3.38 -4.83
CA PHE A 100 1.62 2.61 -4.12
C PHE A 100 0.61 3.46 -3.36
N VAL A 101 0.89 4.73 -3.14
CA VAL A 101 -0.05 5.66 -2.51
C VAL A 101 -0.61 6.64 -3.53
N VAL A 102 0.23 7.51 -4.11
CA VAL A 102 -0.25 8.64 -4.95
C VAL A 102 -0.91 8.13 -6.23
N ILE A 103 -0.25 7.28 -6.99
CA ILE A 103 -0.78 6.79 -8.28
C ILE A 103 -2.05 5.96 -8.09
N PRO A 104 -2.10 4.94 -7.21
CA PRO A 104 -3.32 4.18 -7.02
C PRO A 104 -4.46 4.99 -6.40
N ALA A 105 -4.17 5.92 -5.51
CA ALA A 105 -5.21 6.80 -4.94
C ALA A 105 -5.83 7.69 -6.02
N LEU A 106 -5.01 8.35 -6.85
CA LEU A 106 -5.51 9.28 -7.87
C LEU A 106 -6.17 8.56 -9.04
N PHE A 107 -5.49 7.62 -9.67
CA PHE A 107 -6.01 6.96 -10.86
C PHE A 107 -6.93 5.78 -10.54
N GLY A 108 -6.55 4.95 -9.57
CA GLY A 108 -7.35 3.81 -9.16
C GLY A 108 -8.53 4.20 -8.28
N GLY A 109 -8.35 5.06 -7.31
CA GLY A 109 -9.39 5.51 -6.38
C GLY A 109 -10.28 6.59 -6.99
N PHE A 110 -9.78 7.81 -7.08
CA PHE A 110 -10.55 8.95 -7.57
C PHE A 110 -10.95 8.81 -9.05
N GLY A 111 -10.07 8.29 -9.91
CA GLY A 111 -10.38 8.06 -11.31
C GLY A 111 -11.58 7.13 -11.49
N ASN A 112 -11.58 5.97 -10.83
CA ASN A 112 -12.71 5.03 -10.90
C ASN A 112 -13.99 5.55 -10.26
N TYR A 113 -13.88 6.36 -9.22
CA TYR A 113 -15.04 6.89 -8.52
C TYR A 113 -15.68 8.07 -9.25
N PHE A 114 -14.89 9.07 -9.63
CA PHE A 114 -15.41 10.34 -10.16
C PHE A 114 -15.55 10.37 -11.69
N MET A 115 -14.67 9.72 -12.43
CA MET A 115 -14.67 9.81 -13.89
C MET A 115 -15.99 9.33 -14.51
N PRO A 116 -16.56 8.17 -14.14
CA PRO A 116 -17.86 7.75 -14.67
C PRO A 116 -19.00 8.70 -14.29
N LEU A 117 -18.94 9.28 -13.08
CA LEU A 117 -19.95 10.26 -12.64
C LEU A 117 -19.89 11.57 -13.43
N GLN A 118 -18.69 12.05 -13.76
CA GLN A 118 -18.52 13.31 -14.53
C GLN A 118 -18.92 13.17 -15.99
N ILE A 119 -18.73 11.99 -16.58
CA ILE A 119 -19.09 11.71 -17.98
C ILE A 119 -20.58 11.35 -18.09
N GLY A 120 -21.26 11.05 -16.95
CA GLY A 120 -22.65 10.61 -16.94
C GLY A 120 -22.83 9.18 -17.45
N ALA A 121 -21.77 8.36 -17.46
CA ALA A 121 -21.84 6.96 -17.84
C ALA A 121 -22.43 6.13 -16.69
N PRO A 122 -23.38 5.19 -16.99
CA PRO A 122 -23.99 4.37 -15.94
C PRO A 122 -22.99 3.37 -15.31
N ASP A 123 -21.98 2.93 -16.07
CA ASP A 123 -20.93 2.03 -15.60
C ASP A 123 -19.67 2.12 -16.48
N MET A 124 -18.58 1.46 -16.07
CA MET A 124 -17.35 1.39 -16.87
C MET A 124 -17.50 0.44 -18.06
N ALA A 125 -16.73 0.68 -19.13
CA ALA A 125 -16.74 -0.16 -20.32
C ALA A 125 -16.31 -1.62 -20.05
N PHE A 126 -15.36 -1.83 -19.11
CA PHE A 126 -14.81 -3.15 -18.78
C PHE A 126 -14.72 -3.36 -17.26
N PRO A 127 -15.86 -3.59 -16.56
CA PRO A 127 -15.86 -3.64 -15.10
C PRO A 127 -15.08 -4.84 -14.52
N ARG A 128 -15.06 -5.98 -15.21
CA ARG A 128 -14.31 -7.17 -14.78
C ARG A 128 -12.80 -6.98 -14.89
N MET A 129 -12.33 -6.29 -15.91
CA MET A 129 -10.90 -5.98 -16.07
C MET A 129 -10.42 -4.99 -15.02
N ASN A 130 -11.27 -4.06 -14.62
CA ASN A 130 -10.96 -3.10 -13.56
C ASN A 130 -10.77 -3.79 -12.20
N ASN A 131 -11.64 -4.75 -11.86
CA ASN A 131 -11.47 -5.58 -10.66
C ASN A 131 -10.18 -6.42 -10.73
N LEU A 132 -9.91 -7.05 -11.89
CA LEU A 132 -8.68 -7.82 -12.08
C LEU A 132 -7.43 -6.95 -11.89
N SER A 133 -7.42 -5.73 -12.42
CA SER A 133 -6.27 -4.82 -12.29
C SER A 133 -5.99 -4.46 -10.82
N PHE A 134 -7.03 -4.27 -10.02
CA PHE A 134 -6.89 -4.05 -8.58
C PHE A 134 -6.21 -5.24 -7.88
N TRP A 135 -6.68 -6.46 -8.13
CA TRP A 135 -6.09 -7.65 -7.50
C TRP A 135 -4.68 -7.95 -7.98
N MET A 136 -4.37 -7.70 -9.26
CA MET A 136 -3.00 -7.79 -9.77
C MET A 136 -2.07 -6.74 -9.11
N PHE A 137 -2.57 -5.53 -8.89
CA PHE A 137 -1.83 -4.49 -8.17
C PHE A 137 -1.51 -4.92 -6.73
N VAL A 138 -2.50 -5.42 -5.98
CA VAL A 138 -2.31 -5.90 -4.59
C VAL A 138 -1.35 -7.10 -4.55
N ALA A 139 -1.49 -8.06 -5.47
CA ALA A 139 -0.58 -9.21 -5.56
C ALA A 139 0.85 -8.77 -5.89
N GLY A 140 1.03 -7.87 -6.87
CA GLY A 140 2.34 -7.34 -7.23
C GLY A 140 3.02 -6.59 -6.07
N ALA A 141 2.26 -5.78 -5.33
CA ALA A 141 2.75 -5.09 -4.15
C ALA A 141 3.22 -6.05 -3.05
N SER A 142 2.46 -7.11 -2.80
CA SER A 142 2.79 -8.11 -1.77
C SER A 142 4.00 -8.98 -2.15
N LEU A 143 4.12 -9.34 -3.42
CA LEU A 143 5.26 -10.11 -3.93
C LEU A 143 6.55 -9.28 -3.93
N GLY A 144 6.47 -8.00 -4.33
CA GLY A 144 7.59 -7.07 -4.24
C GLY A 144 8.10 -6.93 -2.81
N ALA A 145 7.21 -6.65 -1.87
CA ALA A 145 7.56 -6.55 -0.47
C ALA A 145 8.21 -7.82 0.10
N LYS A 146 7.77 -9.01 -0.35
CA LYS A 146 8.37 -10.27 0.07
C LYS A 146 9.77 -10.48 -0.52
N ALA A 147 9.96 -10.23 -1.81
CA ALA A 147 11.26 -10.38 -2.47
C ALA A 147 12.34 -9.53 -1.80
N ASP A 148 11.99 -8.31 -1.44
CA ASP A 148 12.90 -7.39 -0.77
C ASP A 148 13.25 -7.80 0.67
N LEU A 149 12.32 -8.44 1.38
CA LEU A 149 12.60 -8.99 2.71
C LEU A 149 13.57 -10.18 2.62
N ASP A 150 13.38 -11.05 1.64
CA ASP A 150 14.24 -12.21 1.40
C ASP A 150 15.67 -11.77 0.99
N GLU A 151 15.81 -10.70 0.18
CA GLU A 151 17.11 -10.13 -0.17
C GLU A 151 17.78 -9.45 1.03
N GLY A 152 17.02 -8.76 1.88
CA GLY A 152 17.51 -8.13 3.10
C GLY A 152 18.10 -9.16 4.09
N GLU A 153 17.52 -10.34 4.20
CA GLU A 153 18.07 -11.43 5.02
C GLU A 153 19.32 -12.05 4.40
N ALA A 154 19.37 -12.18 3.07
CA ALA A 154 20.54 -12.72 2.37
C ALA A 154 21.78 -11.82 2.53
N PHE A 155 21.64 -10.51 2.47
CA PHE A 155 22.74 -9.56 2.66
C PHE A 155 23.15 -9.38 4.13
N GLY A 156 22.22 -9.54 5.08
CA GLY A 156 22.54 -9.47 6.52
C GLY A 156 23.25 -10.71 7.07
N GLY A 157 23.17 -11.84 6.35
CA GLY A 157 23.78 -13.12 6.78
C GLY A 157 25.25 -13.29 6.38
N GLU A 158 25.72 -12.64 5.31
CA GLU A 158 27.09 -12.81 4.82
C GLU A 158 28.12 -12.01 5.64
N ASP A 159 27.72 -10.86 6.18
CA ASP A 159 28.63 -10.02 6.96
C ASP A 159 28.88 -10.56 8.38
N ALA A 160 28.02 -11.42 8.88
CA ALA A 160 28.17 -12.07 10.19
C ALA A 160 29.08 -13.30 10.18
N ALA A 161 29.39 -13.85 9.00
CA ALA A 161 30.23 -15.04 8.84
C ALA A 161 31.70 -14.74 8.52
N GLY A 162 32.07 -13.48 8.33
CA GLY A 162 33.39 -13.00 7.90
C GLY A 162 34.18 -12.22 8.94
N ALA A 163 33.78 -12.20 10.23
CA ALA A 163 34.52 -11.51 11.30
C ALA A 163 35.15 -12.48 12.31
#